data_af8353a3a753316f72baaa14453b60f4
#
_entry.id   af8353a3a753316f72baaa14453b60f4
#
_cell.length_a   1.000
_cell.length_b   1.000
_cell.length_c   1.000
_cell.angle_alpha   90.00
_cell.angle_beta   90.00
_cell.angle_gamma   90.00
#
_symmetry.space_group_name_H-M   'P 1'
#
loop_
_entity.id
_entity.type
_entity.pdbx_description
1 polymer ?
#
loop_
_entity_poly.entity_id
_entity_poly.type
_entity_poly.pdbx_seq_one_letter_code
_entity_poly.pdbx_strand_id
1 'polypeptide(L)'
;LKKKNWFNIGGKTKVFFKAENLKDLVEFLKILNNKEKIHIIGAGSNTLITDAIFNGVVIKLGKNFSRISLLGEDIVISGTAVLDKKLADYAAVNHISGFEFLACIPGTVGGGIKMNAGCFGSEIKDILISIQVVDKNGNVLTISADKIKFNYRNNNLSDNLIFISASFRG
;
A
#
# COMPACT_ATOMS: atom_id res chain seq x y z
N LEU A 1 -19.18 0.42 -1.85
CA LEU A 1 -17.80 0.56 -2.34
C LEU A 1 -17.69 1.29 -3.67
N LYS A 2 -18.81 1.48 -4.38
CA LYS A 2 -18.88 2.13 -5.70
C LYS A 2 -18.04 3.42 -5.81
N LYS A 3 -18.15 4.34 -4.85
CA LYS A 3 -17.40 5.62 -4.84
C LYS A 3 -15.94 5.51 -4.35
N LYS A 4 -15.43 4.29 -4.18
CA LYS A 4 -14.10 4.05 -3.58
C LYS A 4 -13.11 3.41 -4.56
N ASN A 5 -13.51 3.19 -5.80
CA ASN A 5 -12.66 2.67 -6.87
C ASN A 5 -12.88 3.46 -8.17
N TRP A 6 -11.94 3.32 -9.10
CA TRP A 6 -11.94 4.05 -10.36
C TRP A 6 -13.05 3.65 -11.33
N PHE A 7 -13.49 2.39 -11.26
CA PHE A 7 -14.54 1.89 -12.14
C PHE A 7 -15.93 2.40 -11.76
N ASN A 8 -16.08 3.01 -10.58
CA ASN A 8 -17.36 3.48 -10.03
C ASN A 8 -18.45 2.38 -9.98
N ILE A 9 -18.05 1.14 -9.79
CA ILE A 9 -18.93 -0.03 -9.63
C ILE A 9 -18.65 -0.75 -8.30
N GLY A 10 -19.58 -1.60 -7.88
CA GLY A 10 -19.43 -2.47 -6.71
C GLY A 10 -20.44 -2.22 -5.61
N GLY A 11 -20.70 -3.29 -4.89
CA GLY A 11 -21.67 -3.37 -3.82
C GLY A 11 -21.22 -2.75 -2.49
N LYS A 12 -21.75 -3.30 -1.43
CA LYS A 12 -21.49 -2.86 -0.06
C LYS A 12 -20.45 -3.76 0.61
N THR A 13 -19.88 -3.30 1.70
CA THR A 13 -19.11 -4.12 2.65
C THR A 13 -19.83 -4.12 4.00
N LYS A 14 -19.61 -5.16 4.81
CA LYS A 14 -20.11 -5.24 6.18
C LYS A 14 -19.60 -4.06 7.01
N VAL A 15 -18.29 -3.79 6.94
CA VAL A 15 -17.66 -2.66 7.61
C VAL A 15 -16.69 -1.97 6.64
N PHE A 16 -16.74 -0.65 6.59
CA PHE A 16 -15.71 0.19 5.94
C PHE A 16 -15.03 1.01 7.01
N PHE A 17 -13.75 0.75 7.25
CA PHE A 17 -12.95 1.43 8.25
C PHE A 17 -11.87 2.28 7.59
N LYS A 18 -11.75 3.55 7.99
CA LYS A 18 -10.65 4.42 7.60
C LYS A 18 -9.74 4.64 8.79
N ALA A 19 -8.56 4.04 8.77
CA ALA A 19 -7.54 4.24 9.80
C ALA A 19 -6.83 5.57 9.58
N GLU A 20 -6.98 6.53 10.46
CA GLU A 20 -6.31 7.83 10.32
C GLU A 20 -4.84 7.78 10.73
N ASN A 21 -4.47 6.89 11.65
CA ASN A 21 -3.11 6.71 12.14
C ASN A 21 -2.86 5.25 12.56
N LEU A 22 -1.62 4.94 12.94
CA LEU A 22 -1.21 3.58 13.33
C LEU A 22 -1.96 3.09 14.58
N LYS A 23 -2.19 3.96 15.56
CA LYS A 23 -2.91 3.61 16.79
C LYS A 23 -4.34 3.14 16.48
N ASP A 24 -5.06 3.91 15.66
CA ASP A 24 -6.42 3.56 15.23
C ASP A 24 -6.44 2.20 14.52
N LEU A 25 -5.45 1.97 13.63
CA LEU A 25 -5.34 0.71 12.89
C LEU A 25 -5.14 -0.47 13.84
N VAL A 26 -4.18 -0.36 14.75
CA VAL A 26 -3.84 -1.43 15.70
C VAL A 26 -5.00 -1.72 16.65
N GLU A 27 -5.64 -0.69 17.22
CA GLU A 27 -6.79 -0.86 18.09
C GLU A 27 -7.97 -1.54 17.37
N PHE A 28 -8.23 -1.13 16.14
CA PHE A 28 -9.28 -1.73 15.32
C PHE A 28 -8.99 -3.21 15.00
N LEU A 29 -7.76 -3.57 14.64
CA LEU A 29 -7.36 -4.95 14.38
C LEU A 29 -7.53 -5.84 15.62
N LYS A 30 -7.17 -5.34 16.80
CA LYS A 30 -7.37 -6.06 18.07
C LYS A 30 -8.86 -6.31 18.37
N ILE A 31 -9.74 -5.36 18.05
CA ILE A 31 -11.19 -5.52 18.21
C ILE A 31 -11.73 -6.61 17.27
N LEU A 32 -11.22 -6.69 16.04
CA LEU A 32 -11.64 -7.71 15.07
C LEU A 32 -11.25 -9.13 15.47
N ASN A 33 -10.20 -9.28 16.32
CA ASN A 33 -9.75 -10.55 16.89
C ASN A 33 -9.58 -11.67 15.85
N ASN A 34 -9.02 -11.36 14.70
CA ASN A 34 -8.73 -12.28 13.58
C ASN A 34 -9.96 -13.02 12.98
N LYS A 35 -11.18 -12.67 13.35
CA LYS A 35 -12.40 -13.39 12.93
C LYS A 35 -12.94 -12.96 11.57
N GLU A 36 -12.55 -11.79 11.08
CA GLU A 36 -13.12 -11.21 9.89
C GLU A 36 -12.16 -11.28 8.69
N LYS A 37 -12.72 -11.40 7.50
CA LYS A 37 -11.96 -11.19 6.26
C LYS A 37 -11.64 -9.71 6.13
N ILE A 38 -10.37 -9.39 5.90
CA ILE A 38 -9.89 -8.00 5.73
C ILE A 38 -9.47 -7.82 4.28
N HIS A 39 -9.87 -6.71 3.68
CA HIS A 39 -9.37 -6.25 2.38
C HIS A 39 -8.87 -4.81 2.50
N ILE A 40 -7.65 -4.55 2.05
CA ILE A 40 -7.07 -3.21 2.05
C ILE A 40 -7.31 -2.57 0.68
N ILE A 41 -7.87 -1.36 0.68
CA ILE A 41 -8.07 -0.62 -0.57
C ILE A 41 -7.21 0.65 -0.58
N GLY A 42 -6.39 0.79 -1.63
CA GLY A 42 -5.62 2.00 -1.91
C GLY A 42 -6.43 3.02 -2.70
N ALA A 43 -5.94 3.40 -3.88
CA ALA A 43 -6.65 4.27 -4.82
C ALA A 43 -7.86 3.57 -5.49
N GLY A 44 -7.90 2.24 -5.48
CA GLY A 44 -8.95 1.46 -6.13
C GLY A 44 -8.84 1.46 -7.66
N SER A 45 -7.66 1.72 -8.21
CA SER A 45 -7.40 1.77 -9.65
C SER A 45 -7.30 0.38 -10.30
N ASN A 46 -6.93 -0.63 -9.51
CA ASN A 46 -6.77 -2.01 -9.96
C ASN A 46 -7.67 -2.98 -9.16
N THR A 47 -8.83 -2.52 -8.69
CA THR A 47 -9.74 -3.33 -7.88
C THR A 47 -11.12 -3.34 -8.53
N LEU A 48 -11.50 -4.50 -9.08
CA LEU A 48 -12.84 -4.75 -9.57
C LEU A 48 -13.71 -5.28 -8.42
N ILE A 49 -14.77 -4.56 -8.10
CA ILE A 49 -15.67 -4.89 -6.98
C ILE A 49 -17.01 -5.31 -7.56
N THR A 50 -17.45 -6.50 -7.20
CA THR A 50 -18.78 -7.01 -7.59
C THR A 50 -19.90 -6.27 -6.87
N ASP A 51 -21.13 -6.38 -7.37
CA ASP A 51 -22.31 -5.76 -6.73
C ASP A 51 -22.77 -6.51 -5.47
N ALA A 52 -22.23 -7.70 -5.23
CA ALA A 52 -22.51 -8.49 -4.03
C ALA A 52 -21.99 -7.78 -2.76
N ILE A 53 -22.55 -8.16 -1.62
CA ILE A 53 -22.07 -7.68 -0.32
C ILE A 53 -20.79 -8.43 0.04
N PHE A 54 -19.68 -7.70 0.21
CA PHE A 54 -18.46 -8.26 0.77
C PHE A 54 -18.68 -8.51 2.28
N ASN A 55 -18.75 -9.78 2.64
CA ASN A 55 -18.93 -10.19 4.04
C ASN A 55 -17.60 -10.13 4.79
N GLY A 56 -17.12 -8.93 5.05
CA GLY A 56 -15.86 -8.66 5.71
C GLY A 56 -15.65 -7.16 5.93
N VAL A 57 -14.42 -6.80 6.22
CA VAL A 57 -13.98 -5.44 6.51
C VAL A 57 -13.12 -4.92 5.37
N VAL A 58 -13.45 -3.74 4.86
CA VAL A 58 -12.57 -3.00 3.95
C VAL A 58 -11.87 -1.89 4.74
N ILE A 59 -10.55 -1.90 4.74
CA ILE A 59 -9.73 -0.88 5.41
C ILE A 59 -9.11 0.04 4.37
N LYS A 60 -9.20 1.34 4.61
CA LYS A 60 -8.50 2.38 3.86
C LYS A 60 -7.57 3.14 4.80
N LEU A 61 -6.31 3.30 4.41
CA LEU A 61 -5.36 4.09 5.17
C LEU A 61 -5.56 5.58 4.92
N GLY A 62 -5.53 6.37 5.99
CA GLY A 62 -5.79 7.79 6.00
C GLY A 62 -4.54 8.65 5.81
N LYS A 63 -4.68 9.95 6.09
CA LYS A 63 -3.67 10.99 5.78
C LYS A 63 -2.31 10.75 6.46
N ASN A 64 -2.26 10.18 7.67
CA ASN A 64 -0.99 9.97 8.35
C ASN A 64 -0.11 8.89 7.70
N PHE A 65 -0.69 8.07 6.84
CA PHE A 65 0.03 7.10 6.00
C PHE A 65 0.40 7.67 4.61
N SER A 66 0.28 8.99 4.41
CA SER A 66 0.56 9.69 3.14
C SER A 66 1.71 10.68 3.26
N ARG A 67 2.66 10.44 4.15
CA ARG A 67 3.85 11.26 4.32
C ARG A 67 4.99 10.71 3.47
N ILE A 68 5.84 11.60 2.97
CA ILE A 68 7.10 11.27 2.29
C ILE A 68 8.20 12.05 2.99
N SER A 69 9.35 11.43 3.19
CA SER A 69 10.54 12.06 3.74
C SER A 69 11.80 11.50 3.10
N LEU A 70 12.87 12.28 3.11
CA LEU A 70 14.20 11.86 2.68
C LEU A 70 15.00 11.44 3.91
N LEU A 71 15.77 10.37 3.81
CA LEU A 71 16.75 9.91 4.79
C LEU A 71 18.12 9.85 4.11
N GLY A 72 19.04 10.71 4.56
CA GLY A 72 20.31 10.91 3.86
C GLY A 72 20.08 11.55 2.49
N GLU A 73 20.83 11.13 1.48
CA GLU A 73 20.82 11.71 0.14
C GLU A 73 20.02 10.90 -0.89
N ASP A 74 19.82 9.60 -0.66
CA ASP A 74 19.33 8.65 -1.67
C ASP A 74 18.17 7.75 -1.20
N ILE A 75 17.78 7.81 0.09
CA ILE A 75 16.72 6.95 0.62
C ILE A 75 15.43 7.77 0.81
N VAL A 76 14.38 7.35 0.13
CA VAL A 76 13.04 7.92 0.28
C VAL A 76 12.18 7.00 1.14
N ILE A 77 11.63 7.55 2.24
CA ILE A 77 10.66 6.87 3.09
C ILE A 77 9.27 7.37 2.73
N SER A 78 8.38 6.46 2.38
CA SER A 78 7.00 6.79 1.98
C SER A 78 5.99 6.00 2.77
N GLY A 79 4.94 6.68 3.22
CA GLY A 79 3.72 6.02 3.68
C GLY A 79 3.00 5.33 2.50
N THR A 80 2.35 4.22 2.78
CA THR A 80 1.76 3.39 1.71
C THR A 80 0.45 3.91 1.13
N ALA A 81 -0.14 4.95 1.73
CA ALA A 81 -1.28 5.67 1.16
C ALA A 81 -0.88 6.82 0.22
N VAL A 82 0.42 7.08 0.03
CA VAL A 82 0.93 8.01 -0.98
C VAL A 82 0.58 7.48 -2.37
N LEU A 83 0.23 8.36 -3.29
CA LEU A 83 0.07 8.00 -4.71
C LEU A 83 1.45 7.75 -5.35
N ASP A 84 1.55 6.73 -6.18
CA ASP A 84 2.80 6.36 -6.87
C ASP A 84 3.39 7.56 -7.64
N LYS A 85 2.55 8.31 -8.35
CA LYS A 85 2.97 9.55 -9.02
C LYS A 85 3.58 10.58 -8.06
N LYS A 86 3.00 10.76 -6.87
CA LYS A 86 3.55 11.71 -5.88
C LYS A 86 4.91 11.28 -5.34
N LEU A 87 5.14 9.98 -5.23
CA LEU A 87 6.44 9.45 -4.85
C LEU A 87 7.48 9.72 -5.94
N ALA A 88 7.13 9.51 -7.22
CA ALA A 88 7.98 9.85 -8.36
C ALA A 88 8.30 11.36 -8.41
N ASP A 89 7.28 12.21 -8.27
CA ASP A 89 7.45 13.67 -8.27
C ASP A 89 8.36 14.12 -7.12
N TYR A 90 8.23 13.50 -5.93
CA TYR A 90 9.09 13.80 -4.77
C TYR A 90 10.55 13.40 -5.02
N ALA A 91 10.79 12.22 -5.58
CA ALA A 91 12.13 11.76 -5.93
C ALA A 91 12.78 12.68 -6.96
N ALA A 92 12.05 13.08 -8.01
CA ALA A 92 12.53 13.99 -9.04
C ALA A 92 12.94 15.36 -8.48
N VAL A 93 12.13 15.96 -7.59
CA VAL A 93 12.44 17.24 -6.93
C VAL A 93 13.71 17.14 -6.06
N ASN A 94 14.00 15.96 -5.52
CA ASN A 94 15.19 15.70 -4.72
C ASN A 94 16.36 15.09 -5.53
N HIS A 95 16.29 15.13 -6.87
CA HIS A 95 17.34 14.63 -7.78
C HIS A 95 17.67 13.14 -7.60
N ILE A 96 16.69 12.31 -7.19
CA ILE A 96 16.83 10.88 -7.02
C ILE A 96 16.22 10.18 -8.24
N SER A 97 17.04 9.44 -8.99
CA SER A 97 16.64 8.67 -10.16
C SER A 97 15.97 7.33 -9.77
N GLY A 98 15.48 6.57 -10.77
CA GLY A 98 14.95 5.23 -10.58
C GLY A 98 13.47 5.15 -10.19
N PHE A 99 12.81 6.29 -9.91
CA PHE A 99 11.39 6.35 -9.54
C PHE A 99 10.47 6.75 -10.69
N GLU A 100 11.00 7.04 -11.87
CA GLU A 100 10.29 7.65 -13.01
C GLU A 100 9.12 6.78 -13.46
N PHE A 101 9.27 5.46 -13.43
CA PHE A 101 8.24 4.51 -13.83
C PHE A 101 6.96 4.62 -13.01
N LEU A 102 7.06 5.07 -11.75
CA LEU A 102 5.91 5.25 -10.86
C LEU A 102 4.98 6.37 -11.32
N ALA A 103 5.47 7.34 -12.10
CA ALA A 103 4.67 8.46 -12.60
C ALA A 103 3.51 8.00 -13.50
N CYS A 104 3.68 6.85 -14.18
CA CYS A 104 2.69 6.26 -15.08
C CYS A 104 1.75 5.26 -14.41
N ILE A 105 1.98 4.92 -13.13
CA ILE A 105 1.21 3.91 -12.42
C ILE A 105 0.09 4.59 -11.62
N PRO A 106 -1.17 4.37 -11.98
CA PRO A 106 -2.27 4.92 -11.20
C PRO A 106 -2.51 4.05 -9.98
N GLY A 107 -2.02 4.46 -8.83
CA GLY A 107 -2.12 3.65 -7.63
C GLY A 107 -1.64 4.36 -6.38
N THR A 108 -1.51 3.59 -5.32
CA THR A 108 -0.82 3.98 -4.09
C THR A 108 0.39 3.08 -3.89
N VAL A 109 1.41 3.58 -3.22
CA VAL A 109 2.63 2.85 -2.87
C VAL A 109 2.34 1.46 -2.30
N GLY A 110 1.37 1.34 -1.39
CA GLY A 110 0.98 0.04 -0.84
C GLY A 110 0.40 -0.93 -1.89
N GLY A 111 -0.40 -0.43 -2.81
CA GLY A 111 -0.92 -1.20 -3.95
C GLY A 111 0.20 -1.58 -4.92
N GLY A 112 1.11 -0.65 -5.20
CA GLY A 112 2.28 -0.88 -6.02
C GLY A 112 3.17 -1.99 -5.47
N ILE A 113 3.48 -1.96 -4.16
CA ILE A 113 4.27 -3.01 -3.49
C ILE A 113 3.53 -4.35 -3.55
N LYS A 114 2.22 -4.39 -3.27
CA LYS A 114 1.44 -5.63 -3.30
C LYS A 114 1.48 -6.31 -4.66
N MET A 115 1.42 -5.51 -5.71
CA MET A 115 1.40 -5.96 -7.11
C MET A 115 2.79 -6.05 -7.74
N ASN A 116 3.87 -5.75 -7.04
CA ASN A 116 5.17 -5.51 -7.68
C ASN A 116 4.98 -4.69 -8.96
N ALA A 117 4.33 -3.54 -8.82
CA ALA A 117 3.93 -2.72 -9.96
C ALA A 117 5.16 -2.27 -10.75
N GLY A 118 5.04 -2.26 -12.06
CA GLY A 118 6.15 -1.87 -12.94
C GLY A 118 5.65 -1.32 -14.27
N CYS A 119 6.48 -0.50 -14.87
CA CYS A 119 6.28 0.15 -16.16
C CYS A 119 7.65 0.43 -16.80
N PHE A 120 7.72 0.38 -18.14
CA PHE A 120 8.93 0.68 -18.91
C PHE A 120 10.19 -0.10 -18.50
N GLY A 121 10.02 -1.36 -18.08
CA GLY A 121 11.14 -2.25 -17.74
C GLY A 121 11.61 -2.15 -16.28
N SER A 122 11.07 -1.25 -15.47
CA SER A 122 11.37 -1.13 -14.03
C SER A 122 10.18 -1.58 -13.19
N GLU A 123 10.46 -2.14 -12.02
CA GLU A 123 9.47 -2.65 -11.06
C GLU A 123 9.78 -2.13 -9.64
N ILE A 124 8.77 -2.15 -8.76
CA ILE A 124 8.93 -1.76 -7.35
C ILE A 124 10.08 -2.49 -6.65
N LYS A 125 10.27 -3.78 -6.94
CA LYS A 125 11.37 -4.59 -6.36
C LYS A 125 12.75 -4.02 -6.62
N ASP A 126 12.94 -3.27 -7.72
CA ASP A 126 14.25 -2.76 -8.13
C ASP A 126 14.72 -1.61 -7.25
N ILE A 127 13.79 -0.88 -6.63
CA ILE A 127 14.08 0.28 -5.77
C ILE A 127 13.73 0.06 -4.29
N LEU A 128 13.02 -1.03 -3.95
CA LEU A 128 12.56 -1.28 -2.58
C LEU A 128 13.71 -1.74 -1.67
N ILE A 129 13.85 -1.11 -0.51
CA ILE A 129 14.76 -1.55 0.56
C ILE A 129 14.02 -2.40 1.59
N SER A 130 12.91 -1.90 2.11
CA SER A 130 12.13 -2.56 3.15
C SER A 130 10.71 -2.02 3.22
N ILE A 131 9.83 -2.80 3.87
CA ILE A 131 8.48 -2.38 4.19
C ILE A 131 8.21 -2.53 5.69
N GLN A 132 7.44 -1.61 6.25
CA GLN A 132 6.81 -1.79 7.55
C GLN A 132 5.38 -2.26 7.36
N VAL A 133 4.99 -3.26 8.12
CA VAL A 133 3.68 -3.89 8.05
C VAL A 133 3.06 -4.03 9.42
N VAL A 134 1.74 -4.11 9.47
CA VAL A 134 0.99 -4.51 10.66
C VAL A 134 0.33 -5.86 10.38
N ASP A 135 0.51 -6.82 11.26
CA ASP A 135 -0.19 -8.10 11.19
C ASP A 135 -1.62 -8.01 11.75
N LYS A 136 -2.39 -9.08 11.64
CA LYS A 136 -3.78 -9.13 12.15
C LYS A 136 -3.88 -8.97 13.67
N ASN A 137 -2.79 -9.21 14.41
CA ASN A 137 -2.75 -9.06 15.87
C ASN A 137 -2.39 -7.63 16.29
N GLY A 138 -2.06 -6.76 15.31
CA GLY A 138 -1.62 -5.40 15.56
C GLY A 138 -0.13 -5.26 15.84
N ASN A 139 0.68 -6.29 15.59
CA ASN A 139 2.14 -6.20 15.72
C ASN A 139 2.72 -5.50 14.51
N VAL A 140 3.64 -4.56 14.75
CA VAL A 140 4.40 -3.87 13.71
C VAL A 140 5.68 -4.63 13.43
N LEU A 141 5.91 -4.96 12.15
CA LEU A 141 7.07 -5.72 11.70
C LEU A 141 7.75 -4.96 10.56
N THR A 142 9.06 -5.13 10.43
CA THR A 142 9.82 -4.66 9.25
C THR A 142 10.28 -5.87 8.44
N ILE A 143 10.02 -5.86 7.15
CA ILE A 143 10.43 -6.91 6.21
C ILE A 143 11.40 -6.26 5.21
N SER A 144 12.61 -6.77 5.13
CA SER A 144 13.61 -6.35 4.16
C SER A 144 13.26 -6.90 2.77
N ALA A 145 13.57 -6.17 1.71
CA ALA A 145 13.21 -6.53 0.33
C ALA A 145 13.83 -7.86 -0.11
N ASP A 146 15.03 -8.20 0.38
CA ASP A 146 15.70 -9.48 0.10
C ASP A 146 14.94 -10.72 0.61
N LYS A 147 14.05 -10.53 1.59
CA LYS A 147 13.17 -11.58 2.13
C LYS A 147 11.84 -11.70 1.39
N ILE A 148 11.58 -10.81 0.42
CA ILE A 148 10.34 -10.79 -0.35
C ILE A 148 10.57 -11.52 -1.68
N LYS A 149 9.80 -12.58 -1.93
CA LYS A 149 9.85 -13.32 -3.19
C LYS A 149 8.96 -12.66 -4.24
N PHE A 150 9.48 -11.60 -4.85
CA PHE A 150 8.76 -10.91 -5.92
C PHE A 150 8.65 -11.78 -7.17
N ASN A 151 7.47 -11.76 -7.77
CA ASN A 151 7.15 -12.34 -9.07
C ASN A 151 6.40 -11.30 -9.92
N TYR A 152 6.11 -11.65 -11.17
CA TYR A 152 5.31 -10.80 -12.03
C TYR A 152 3.95 -10.51 -11.37
N ARG A 153 3.69 -9.23 -11.10
CA ARG A 153 2.47 -8.73 -10.46
C ARG A 153 2.13 -9.37 -9.11
N ASN A 154 3.14 -9.82 -8.37
CA ASN A 154 2.94 -10.43 -7.04
C ASN A 154 4.19 -10.27 -6.16
N ASN A 155 3.99 -10.08 -4.86
CA ASN A 155 5.07 -10.05 -3.86
C ASN A 155 5.10 -11.29 -2.95
N ASN A 156 4.19 -12.25 -3.14
CA ASN A 156 4.07 -13.48 -2.35
C ASN A 156 4.01 -13.30 -0.81
N LEU A 157 3.75 -12.08 -0.34
CA LEU A 157 3.49 -11.84 1.08
C LEU A 157 2.04 -12.17 1.44
N SER A 158 1.83 -12.59 2.68
CA SER A 158 0.51 -12.89 3.22
C SER A 158 -0.45 -11.72 3.03
N ASP A 159 -1.69 -12.00 2.63
CA ASP A 159 -2.78 -11.02 2.55
C ASP A 159 -3.21 -10.48 3.92
N ASN A 160 -2.70 -11.09 5.00
CA ASN A 160 -2.95 -10.67 6.37
C ASN A 160 -2.03 -9.52 6.84
N LEU A 161 -1.09 -9.08 5.99
CA LEU A 161 -0.17 -8.00 6.28
C LEU A 161 -0.69 -6.69 5.69
N ILE A 162 -0.79 -5.67 6.51
CA ILE A 162 -1.19 -4.32 6.11
C ILE A 162 0.07 -3.48 6.00
N PHE A 163 0.42 -3.04 4.80
CA PHE A 163 1.60 -2.22 4.55
C PHE A 163 1.34 -0.79 5.01
N ILE A 164 2.21 -0.22 5.84
CA ILE A 164 2.04 1.11 6.44
C ILE A 164 3.07 2.13 5.98
N SER A 165 4.31 1.71 5.77
CA SER A 165 5.36 2.53 5.17
C SER A 165 6.38 1.67 4.42
N ALA A 166 7.18 2.27 3.56
CA ALA A 166 8.25 1.61 2.85
C ALA A 166 9.43 2.55 2.64
N SER A 167 10.64 1.98 2.56
CA SER A 167 11.88 2.68 2.24
C SER A 167 12.36 2.25 0.87
N PHE A 168 12.79 3.19 0.07
CA PHE A 168 13.23 3.02 -1.30
C PHE A 168 14.58 3.68 -1.53
N ARG A 169 15.35 3.17 -2.50
CA ARG A 169 16.56 3.78 -3.01
C ARG A 169 16.51 3.84 -4.52
N GLY A 170 16.93 4.94 -5.11
CA GLY A 170 17.05 5.13 -6.54
C GLY A 170 18.47 5.03 -7.04
#